data_14a4d1b3150d1084c88fcdcfc3f68163
#
_entry.id   14a4d1b3150d1084c88fcdcfc3f68163
#
_cell.length_a   1.000
_cell.length_b   1.000
_cell.length_c   1.000
_cell.angle_alpha   90.00
_cell.angle_beta   90.00
_cell.angle_gamma   90.00
#
_symmetry.space_group_name_H-M   'P 1'
#
loop_
_entity.id
_entity.type
_entity.pdbx_description
1 polymer ?
#
loop_
_entity_poly.entity_id
_entity_poly.type
_entity_poly.pdbx_seq_one_letter_code
_entity_poly.pdbx_strand_id
1 'polypeptide(L)'
;GDQAEGRAAEAQAEDNAAEKEAGEPSLEQRIADLEAGNAELNDLYLRKAADFDNFRKRMTREKQDAIDFANQSLIMDLIPIIDDFERAIKAAETANANASGEVPGGDISKDFTALYEGISMTEKRLLTQLENRWGLKRYDSAGEPFDPNLHEAVMMEKSADAAEALVQEEWTKGYTLKDRVIRPAKVKVLMPEDPGQGASGDGESPS
;
A
#
# COMPACT_ATOMS: atom_id res chain seq x y z
N GLY A 1 83.32 2.86 51.06
CA GLY A 1 82.30 2.07 50.39
C GLY A 1 80.92 2.78 50.28
N ASP A 2 80.62 3.62 51.27
CA ASP A 2 79.23 4.11 51.47
C ASP A 2 78.79 5.25 50.59
N GLN A 3 79.71 5.98 49.99
CA GLN A 3 79.35 7.12 49.07
C GLN A 3 79.15 6.73 47.60
N ALA A 4 79.60 5.52 47.22
CA ALA A 4 79.38 5.07 45.81
C ALA A 4 78.06 4.34 45.67
N GLU A 5 77.52 3.70 46.69
CA GLU A 5 76.24 3.01 46.69
C GLU A 5 75.04 4.02 46.74
N GLY A 6 75.21 5.16 47.43
CA GLY A 6 74.20 6.20 47.47
C GLY A 6 74.01 6.90 46.11
N ARG A 7 75.10 7.16 45.35
CA ARG A 7 75.04 7.76 44.04
C ARG A 7 74.45 6.84 42.96
N ALA A 8 74.66 5.51 43.10
CA ALA A 8 74.08 4.55 42.16
C ALA A 8 72.55 4.42 42.38
N ALA A 9 72.12 4.52 43.64
CA ALA A 9 70.69 4.46 43.97
C ALA A 9 69.91 5.73 43.53
N GLU A 10 70.55 6.91 43.64
CA GLU A 10 69.97 8.17 43.15
C GLU A 10 69.92 8.21 41.60
N ALA A 11 71.00 7.75 40.92
CA ALA A 11 71.00 7.69 39.48
C ALA A 11 69.96 6.67 38.93
N GLN A 12 69.71 5.55 39.62
CA GLN A 12 68.64 4.62 39.25
C GLN A 12 67.24 5.13 39.57
N ALA A 13 67.07 5.96 40.57
CA ALA A 13 65.81 6.60 40.89
C ALA A 13 65.45 7.69 39.92
N GLU A 14 66.46 8.47 39.47
CA GLU A 14 66.28 9.49 38.42
C GLU A 14 66.00 8.87 37.02
N ASP A 15 66.69 7.77 36.68
CA ASP A 15 66.49 7.06 35.43
C ASP A 15 65.12 6.39 35.37
N ASN A 16 64.64 5.80 36.49
CA ASN A 16 63.27 5.26 36.60
C ASN A 16 62.17 6.33 36.65
N ALA A 17 62.49 7.51 37.14
CA ALA A 17 61.56 8.65 37.09
C ALA A 17 61.46 9.23 35.66
N ALA A 18 62.62 9.31 34.95
CA ALA A 18 62.67 9.75 33.57
C ALA A 18 62.00 8.74 32.58
N GLU A 19 62.14 7.41 32.83
CA GLU A 19 61.42 6.39 32.05
C GLU A 19 59.91 6.38 32.32
N LYS A 20 59.47 6.71 33.52
CA LYS A 20 58.04 6.88 33.83
C LYS A 20 57.44 8.15 33.17
N GLU A 21 58.20 9.26 33.13
CA GLU A 21 57.75 10.49 32.44
C GLU A 21 57.77 10.33 30.92
N ALA A 22 58.67 9.51 30.36
CA ALA A 22 58.76 9.25 28.94
C ALA A 22 57.66 8.31 28.43
N GLY A 23 56.96 7.59 29.33
CA GLY A 23 55.86 6.65 28.98
C GLY A 23 54.45 7.24 29.14
N GLU A 24 54.28 8.35 29.82
CA GLU A 24 52.94 8.97 29.92
C GLU A 24 52.76 10.03 28.85
N PRO A 25 51.61 9.96 28.11
CA PRO A 25 51.33 10.97 27.11
C PRO A 25 51.27 12.35 27.74
N SER A 26 51.85 13.35 27.06
CA SER A 26 51.86 14.73 27.56
C SER A 26 50.42 15.23 27.78
N LEU A 27 50.23 16.18 28.71
CA LEU A 27 48.89 16.75 28.95
C LEU A 27 48.26 17.29 27.65
N GLU A 28 49.04 17.81 26.76
CA GLU A 28 48.60 18.30 25.43
C GLU A 28 48.09 17.15 24.54
N GLN A 29 48.80 15.99 24.55
CA GLN A 29 48.34 14.78 23.83
C GLN A 29 47.02 14.25 24.40
N ARG A 30 46.92 14.20 25.75
CA ARG A 30 45.64 13.76 26.39
C ARG A 30 44.49 14.71 26.10
N ILE A 31 44.72 15.99 26.02
CA ILE A 31 43.71 16.99 25.64
C ILE A 31 43.28 16.75 24.18
N ALA A 32 44.22 16.60 23.26
CA ALA A 32 43.95 16.33 21.87
C ALA A 32 43.15 15.02 21.65
N ASP A 33 43.56 13.97 22.36
CA ASP A 33 42.84 12.65 22.28
C ASP A 33 41.43 12.77 22.85
N LEU A 34 41.23 13.50 23.93
CA LEU A 34 39.93 13.73 24.55
C LEU A 34 39.03 14.60 23.64
N GLU A 35 39.60 15.65 23.01
CA GLU A 35 38.88 16.48 22.04
C GLU A 35 38.46 15.69 20.81
N ALA A 36 39.37 14.86 20.27
CA ALA A 36 39.05 13.96 19.15
C ALA A 36 37.95 12.96 19.52
N GLY A 37 38.08 12.29 20.68
CA GLY A 37 37.08 11.36 21.18
C GLY A 37 35.71 12.03 21.43
N ASN A 38 35.72 13.26 21.93
CA ASN A 38 34.50 14.04 22.14
C ASN A 38 33.83 14.41 20.80
N ALA A 39 34.62 14.79 19.80
CA ALA A 39 34.13 15.07 18.46
C ALA A 39 33.49 13.82 17.81
N GLU A 40 34.13 12.65 17.92
CA GLU A 40 33.59 11.39 17.41
C GLU A 40 32.29 10.98 18.14
N LEU A 41 32.27 11.09 19.47
CA LEU A 41 31.08 10.80 20.27
C LEU A 41 29.94 11.76 19.94
N ASN A 42 30.23 13.02 19.71
CA ASN A 42 29.23 14.03 19.35
C ASN A 42 28.65 13.76 17.94
N ASP A 43 29.49 13.39 16.97
CA ASP A 43 29.01 12.97 15.63
C ASP A 43 28.16 11.72 15.71
N LEU A 44 28.60 10.72 16.48
CA LEU A 44 27.83 9.51 16.73
C LEU A 44 26.48 9.81 17.40
N TYR A 45 26.48 10.71 18.40
CA TYR A 45 25.26 11.12 19.09
C TYR A 45 24.28 11.81 18.13
N LEU A 46 24.76 12.77 17.32
CA LEU A 46 23.93 13.47 16.34
C LEU A 46 23.34 12.50 15.31
N ARG A 47 24.13 11.55 14.83
CA ARG A 47 23.67 10.50 13.91
C ARG A 47 22.62 9.60 14.57
N LYS A 48 22.83 9.15 15.79
CA LYS A 48 21.87 8.36 16.54
C LYS A 48 20.59 9.12 16.87
N ALA A 49 20.67 10.40 17.16
CA ALA A 49 19.52 11.26 17.38
C ALA A 49 18.67 11.37 16.10
N ALA A 50 19.31 11.56 14.94
CA ALA A 50 18.63 11.59 13.65
C ALA A 50 17.97 10.22 13.30
N ASP A 51 18.68 9.12 13.55
CA ASP A 51 18.15 7.76 13.37
C ASP A 51 16.92 7.52 14.26
N PHE A 52 16.98 7.97 15.50
CA PHE A 52 15.88 7.83 16.46
C PHE A 52 14.65 8.66 16.02
N ASP A 53 14.84 9.88 15.54
CA ASP A 53 13.75 10.70 15.02
C ASP A 53 13.10 10.07 13.77
N ASN A 54 13.90 9.52 12.86
CA ASN A 54 13.41 8.79 11.70
C ASN A 54 12.64 7.53 12.12
N PHE A 55 13.19 6.77 13.09
CA PHE A 55 12.52 5.60 13.66
C PHE A 55 11.17 5.98 14.27
N ARG A 56 11.12 7.04 15.10
CA ARG A 56 9.89 7.51 15.74
C ARG A 56 8.82 7.91 14.72
N LYS A 57 9.22 8.64 13.66
CA LYS A 57 8.31 9.03 12.57
C LYS A 57 7.75 7.79 11.84
N ARG A 58 8.63 6.82 11.53
CA ARG A 58 8.22 5.57 10.89
C ARG A 58 7.25 4.79 11.76
N MET A 59 7.59 4.54 13.04
CA MET A 59 6.73 3.81 13.96
C MET A 59 5.35 4.46 14.16
N THR A 60 5.30 5.80 14.15
CA THR A 60 4.03 6.51 14.23
C THR A 60 3.16 6.27 12.99
N ARG A 61 3.76 6.24 11.80
CA ARG A 61 3.04 5.91 10.55
C ARG A 61 2.57 4.46 10.56
N GLU A 62 3.46 3.51 10.87
CA GLU A 62 3.11 2.09 10.94
C GLU A 62 1.98 1.82 11.94
N LYS A 63 2.01 2.51 13.10
CA LYS A 63 0.92 2.43 14.08
C LYS A 63 -0.39 2.97 13.50
N GLN A 64 -0.35 4.11 12.81
CA GLN A 64 -1.54 4.69 12.20
C GLN A 64 -2.10 3.78 11.10
N ASP A 65 -1.23 3.25 10.24
CA ASP A 65 -1.61 2.30 9.19
C ASP A 65 -2.24 1.02 9.80
N ALA A 66 -1.64 0.49 10.88
CA ALA A 66 -2.19 -0.66 11.57
C ALA A 66 -3.60 -0.40 12.13
N ILE A 67 -3.87 0.79 12.69
CA ILE A 67 -5.19 1.19 13.16
C ILE A 67 -6.16 1.37 11.97
N ASP A 68 -5.71 2.01 10.91
CA ASP A 68 -6.52 2.34 9.75
C ASP A 68 -6.97 1.10 8.98
N PHE A 69 -6.13 0.07 8.94
CA PHE A 69 -6.39 -1.17 8.22
C PHE A 69 -6.69 -2.37 9.13
N ALA A 70 -6.87 -2.16 10.45
CA ALA A 70 -7.17 -3.24 11.40
C ALA A 70 -8.40 -4.07 11.00
N ASN A 71 -9.39 -3.44 10.36
CA ASN A 71 -10.62 -4.10 9.95
C ASN A 71 -10.66 -4.49 8.47
N GLN A 72 -9.54 -4.36 7.75
CA GLN A 72 -9.48 -4.67 6.32
C GLN A 72 -9.91 -6.10 6.02
N SER A 73 -9.45 -7.08 6.81
CA SER A 73 -9.82 -8.48 6.63
C SER A 73 -11.32 -8.70 6.78
N LEU A 74 -11.92 -8.14 7.82
CA LEU A 74 -13.37 -8.22 8.03
C LEU A 74 -14.15 -7.57 6.88
N ILE A 75 -13.69 -6.44 6.38
CA ILE A 75 -14.33 -5.76 5.25
C ILE A 75 -14.21 -6.60 3.99
N MET A 76 -13.06 -7.23 3.75
CA MET A 76 -12.87 -8.13 2.60
C MET A 76 -13.79 -9.35 2.65
N ASP A 77 -14.08 -9.89 3.83
CA ASP A 77 -15.05 -10.97 4.01
C ASP A 77 -16.50 -10.50 3.79
N LEU A 78 -16.77 -9.22 4.03
CA LEU A 78 -18.10 -8.63 3.85
C LEU A 78 -18.42 -8.29 2.39
N ILE A 79 -17.39 -7.93 1.60
CA ILE A 79 -17.57 -7.51 0.19
C ILE A 79 -18.28 -8.57 -0.68
N PRO A 80 -17.97 -9.88 -0.60
CA PRO A 80 -18.71 -10.90 -1.37
C PRO A 80 -20.20 -10.94 -1.03
N ILE A 81 -20.57 -10.65 0.21
CA ILE A 81 -21.97 -10.58 0.63
C ILE A 81 -22.67 -9.39 -0.02
N ILE A 82 -21.98 -8.26 -0.12
CA ILE A 82 -22.49 -7.07 -0.83
C ILE A 82 -22.68 -7.37 -2.31
N ASP A 83 -21.72 -8.08 -2.95
CA ASP A 83 -21.85 -8.51 -4.34
C ASP A 83 -23.07 -9.43 -4.55
N ASP A 84 -23.37 -10.30 -3.57
CA ASP A 84 -24.55 -11.16 -3.61
C ASP A 84 -25.84 -10.35 -3.54
N PHE A 85 -25.89 -9.30 -2.73
CA PHE A 85 -27.02 -8.36 -2.71
C PHE A 85 -27.18 -7.65 -4.05
N GLU A 86 -26.11 -7.13 -4.63
CA GLU A 86 -26.17 -6.48 -5.96
C GLU A 86 -26.66 -7.43 -7.04
N ARG A 87 -26.18 -8.69 -7.01
CA ARG A 87 -26.62 -9.71 -7.96
C ARG A 87 -28.09 -10.04 -7.79
N ALA A 88 -28.58 -10.13 -6.55
CA ALA A 88 -29.99 -10.36 -6.27
C ALA A 88 -30.86 -9.18 -6.73
N ILE A 89 -30.41 -7.94 -6.51
CA ILE A 89 -31.08 -6.72 -6.98
C ILE A 89 -31.17 -6.70 -8.50
N LYS A 90 -30.06 -6.96 -9.23
CA LYS A 90 -30.05 -7.03 -10.70
C LYS A 90 -30.95 -8.13 -11.26
N ALA A 91 -30.96 -9.30 -10.61
CA ALA A 91 -31.84 -10.40 -11.00
C ALA A 91 -33.31 -10.03 -10.82
N ALA A 92 -33.64 -9.32 -9.73
CA ALA A 92 -34.99 -8.83 -9.47
C ALA A 92 -35.42 -7.76 -10.51
N GLU A 93 -34.54 -6.83 -10.86
CA GLU A 93 -34.78 -5.83 -11.92
C GLU A 93 -35.09 -6.49 -13.26
N THR A 94 -34.27 -7.49 -13.65
CA THR A 94 -34.45 -8.23 -14.89
C THR A 94 -35.76 -9.02 -14.89
N ALA A 95 -36.10 -9.66 -13.78
CA ALA A 95 -37.35 -10.38 -13.63
C ALA A 95 -38.57 -9.45 -13.73
N ASN A 96 -38.51 -8.27 -13.11
CA ASN A 96 -39.57 -7.27 -13.17
C ASN A 96 -39.74 -6.68 -14.58
N ALA A 97 -38.62 -6.42 -15.30
CA ALA A 97 -38.65 -5.95 -16.68
C ALA A 97 -39.29 -6.97 -17.63
N ASN A 98 -39.03 -8.25 -17.42
CA ASN A 98 -39.58 -9.34 -18.22
C ASN A 98 -41.04 -9.70 -17.85
N ALA A 99 -41.49 -9.36 -16.65
CA ALA A 99 -42.87 -9.58 -16.15
C ALA A 99 -43.87 -8.53 -16.65
N SER A 100 -43.47 -7.57 -17.49
CA SER A 100 -44.34 -6.53 -18.07
C SER A 100 -45.38 -7.09 -19.10
N GLY A 101 -45.46 -8.43 -19.30
CA GLY A 101 -46.53 -9.13 -19.95
C GLY A 101 -47.54 -9.64 -18.91
N GLU A 102 -48.75 -9.10 -18.96
CA GLU A 102 -49.97 -9.46 -18.21
C GLU A 102 -49.87 -10.73 -17.31
N VAL A 103 -49.48 -10.54 -16.02
CA VAL A 103 -49.71 -11.54 -15.00
C VAL A 103 -51.08 -11.22 -14.37
N PRO A 104 -52.09 -12.11 -14.48
CA PRO A 104 -53.36 -11.93 -13.79
C PRO A 104 -53.15 -12.11 -12.28
N GLY A 105 -53.03 -11.01 -11.55
CA GLY A 105 -52.87 -11.02 -10.10
C GLY A 105 -52.22 -9.76 -9.59
N GLY A 106 -52.90 -8.63 -9.66
CA GLY A 106 -52.37 -7.27 -9.44
C GLY A 106 -51.76 -6.92 -8.07
N ASP A 107 -51.67 -7.86 -7.12
CA ASP A 107 -51.08 -7.60 -5.80
C ASP A 107 -49.63 -8.09 -5.68
N ILE A 108 -49.24 -9.13 -6.42
CA ILE A 108 -47.88 -9.72 -6.36
C ILE A 108 -46.84 -8.72 -6.87
N SER A 109 -47.16 -7.91 -7.87
CA SER A 109 -46.24 -6.90 -8.44
C SER A 109 -45.90 -5.78 -7.44
N LYS A 110 -46.85 -5.37 -6.60
CA LYS A 110 -46.63 -4.31 -5.61
C LYS A 110 -45.79 -4.80 -4.45
N ASP A 111 -46.08 -6.01 -3.94
CA ASP A 111 -45.32 -6.61 -2.86
C ASP A 111 -43.88 -6.91 -3.28
N PHE A 112 -43.69 -7.35 -4.51
CA PHE A 112 -42.34 -7.55 -5.09
C PHE A 112 -41.58 -6.24 -5.21
N THR A 113 -42.20 -5.17 -5.69
CA THR A 113 -41.61 -3.85 -5.81
C THR A 113 -41.20 -3.30 -4.43
N ALA A 114 -42.07 -3.44 -3.43
CA ALA A 114 -41.77 -3.01 -2.08
C ALA A 114 -40.60 -3.78 -1.45
N LEU A 115 -40.53 -5.11 -1.67
CA LEU A 115 -39.41 -5.94 -1.24
C LEU A 115 -38.11 -5.51 -1.91
N TYR A 116 -38.11 -5.32 -3.22
CA TYR A 116 -36.98 -4.85 -4.02
C TYR A 116 -36.45 -3.49 -3.50
N GLU A 117 -37.34 -2.52 -3.32
CA GLU A 117 -36.98 -1.21 -2.77
C GLU A 117 -36.36 -1.33 -1.38
N GLY A 118 -36.94 -2.19 -0.52
CA GLY A 118 -36.43 -2.43 0.84
C GLY A 118 -35.01 -3.01 0.83
N ILE A 119 -34.72 -3.98 -0.04
CA ILE A 119 -33.41 -4.59 -0.18
C ILE A 119 -32.41 -3.54 -0.73
N SER A 120 -32.79 -2.82 -1.77
CA SER A 120 -31.95 -1.79 -2.38
C SER A 120 -31.61 -0.64 -1.40
N MET A 121 -32.59 -0.23 -0.57
CA MET A 121 -32.34 0.75 0.50
C MET A 121 -31.39 0.20 1.57
N THR A 122 -31.52 -1.08 1.90
CA THR A 122 -30.66 -1.73 2.91
C THR A 122 -29.22 -1.80 2.43
N GLU A 123 -29.00 -2.21 1.19
CA GLU A 123 -27.66 -2.24 0.55
C GLU A 123 -27.03 -0.83 0.54
N LYS A 124 -27.75 0.19 0.05
CA LYS A 124 -27.27 1.58 0.04
C LYS A 124 -26.92 2.08 1.44
N ARG A 125 -27.75 1.77 2.44
CA ARG A 125 -27.51 2.15 3.84
C ARG A 125 -26.27 1.47 4.39
N LEU A 126 -26.08 0.19 4.07
CA LEU A 126 -24.88 -0.57 4.47
C LEU A 126 -23.61 0.06 3.89
N LEU A 127 -23.58 0.32 2.57
CA LEU A 127 -22.45 0.97 1.91
C LEU A 127 -22.16 2.35 2.50
N THR A 128 -23.18 3.18 2.71
CA THR A 128 -23.02 4.50 3.33
C THR A 128 -22.44 4.41 4.75
N GLN A 129 -22.86 3.41 5.53
CA GLN A 129 -22.29 3.22 6.88
C GLN A 129 -20.83 2.76 6.83
N LEU A 130 -20.48 1.86 5.91
CA LEU A 130 -19.11 1.40 5.72
C LEU A 130 -18.20 2.54 5.23
N GLU A 131 -18.70 3.39 4.34
CA GLU A 131 -17.99 4.57 3.87
C GLU A 131 -17.73 5.57 5.01
N ASN A 132 -18.79 5.97 5.74
CA ASN A 132 -18.69 6.97 6.78
C ASN A 132 -17.87 6.51 7.99
N ARG A 133 -17.96 5.23 8.36
CA ARG A 133 -17.30 4.70 9.56
C ARG A 133 -15.90 4.18 9.31
N TRP A 134 -15.67 3.55 8.17
CA TRP A 134 -14.42 2.83 7.86
C TRP A 134 -13.66 3.44 6.69
N GLY A 135 -14.30 4.33 5.92
CA GLY A 135 -13.71 4.89 4.70
C GLY A 135 -13.68 3.90 3.52
N LEU A 136 -14.58 2.90 3.54
CA LEU A 136 -14.76 2.00 2.40
C LEU A 136 -15.47 2.75 1.29
N LYS A 137 -14.84 2.88 0.12
CA LYS A 137 -15.46 3.50 -1.06
C LYS A 137 -15.53 2.50 -2.20
N ARG A 138 -16.69 2.42 -2.81
CA ARG A 138 -16.89 1.74 -4.07
C ARG A 138 -16.60 2.71 -5.21
N TYR A 139 -15.98 2.24 -6.27
CA TYR A 139 -15.81 3.02 -7.49
C TYR A 139 -16.38 2.28 -8.70
N ASP A 140 -16.88 3.04 -9.66
CA ASP A 140 -17.41 2.57 -10.92
C ASP A 140 -16.33 2.71 -11.98
N SER A 141 -16.10 1.65 -12.75
CA SER A 141 -15.01 1.59 -13.73
C SER A 141 -15.52 1.60 -15.18
N ALA A 142 -16.81 1.36 -15.41
CA ALA A 142 -17.36 1.26 -16.75
C ALA A 142 -17.25 2.60 -17.51
N GLY A 143 -16.61 2.59 -18.67
CA GLY A 143 -16.39 3.79 -19.48
C GLY A 143 -15.15 4.59 -19.12
N GLU A 144 -14.42 4.19 -18.06
CA GLU A 144 -13.17 4.86 -17.65
C GLU A 144 -11.96 4.26 -18.37
N PRO A 145 -10.85 5.02 -18.50
CA PRO A 145 -9.57 4.48 -18.96
C PRO A 145 -9.10 3.32 -18.08
N PHE A 146 -8.49 2.31 -18.70
CA PHE A 146 -7.97 1.18 -17.95
C PHE A 146 -6.73 1.59 -17.12
N ASP A 147 -6.82 1.42 -15.81
CA ASP A 147 -5.70 1.61 -14.87
C ASP A 147 -5.37 0.28 -14.17
N PRO A 148 -4.16 -0.29 -14.37
CA PRO A 148 -3.74 -1.53 -13.72
C PRO A 148 -3.75 -1.49 -12.19
N ASN A 149 -3.70 -0.30 -11.57
CA ASN A 149 -3.76 -0.16 -10.11
C ASN A 149 -5.18 -0.30 -9.56
N LEU A 150 -6.18 -0.01 -10.37
CA LEU A 150 -7.59 -0.03 -9.99
C LEU A 150 -8.33 -1.24 -10.58
N HIS A 151 -7.90 -1.71 -11.75
CA HIS A 151 -8.64 -2.65 -12.57
C HIS A 151 -7.89 -3.97 -12.79
N GLU A 152 -8.60 -5.08 -12.71
CA GLU A 152 -8.15 -6.41 -13.11
C GLU A 152 -8.84 -6.78 -14.43
N ALA A 153 -8.09 -6.76 -15.54
CA ALA A 153 -8.62 -7.14 -16.85
C ALA A 153 -8.80 -8.67 -16.91
N VAL A 154 -10.05 -9.13 -16.86
CA VAL A 154 -10.41 -10.54 -16.99
C VAL A 154 -10.56 -10.93 -18.46
N MET A 155 -11.03 -9.99 -19.29
CA MET A 155 -11.17 -10.17 -20.73
C MET A 155 -10.68 -8.93 -21.45
N MET A 156 -9.97 -9.14 -22.56
CA MET A 156 -9.52 -8.09 -23.44
C MET A 156 -10.08 -8.34 -24.85
N GLU A 157 -10.68 -7.33 -25.44
CA GLU A 157 -11.19 -7.35 -26.81
C GLU A 157 -10.50 -6.26 -27.61
N LYS A 158 -10.07 -6.57 -28.84
CA LYS A 158 -9.49 -5.59 -29.75
C LYS A 158 -10.61 -4.89 -30.51
N SER A 159 -10.54 -3.57 -30.62
CA SER A 159 -11.49 -2.78 -31.36
C SER A 159 -10.77 -1.70 -32.17
N ALA A 160 -11.12 -1.59 -33.43
CA ALA A 160 -10.62 -0.54 -34.30
C ALA A 160 -11.11 0.87 -33.91
N ASP A 161 -12.19 0.94 -33.12
CA ASP A 161 -12.78 2.21 -32.66
C ASP A 161 -12.14 2.70 -31.34
N ALA A 162 -11.33 1.87 -30.67
CA ALA A 162 -10.69 2.24 -29.42
C ALA A 162 -9.39 3.01 -29.70
N ALA A 163 -9.32 4.27 -29.26
CA ALA A 163 -8.10 5.08 -29.33
C ALA A 163 -7.11 4.76 -28.18
N GLU A 164 -7.63 4.28 -27.06
CA GLU A 164 -6.88 3.90 -25.85
C GLU A 164 -7.55 2.70 -25.17
N ALA A 165 -6.84 2.09 -24.21
CA ALA A 165 -7.40 0.99 -23.43
C ALA A 165 -8.54 1.52 -22.55
N LEU A 166 -9.76 1.08 -22.81
CA LEU A 166 -10.99 1.55 -22.15
C LEU A 166 -11.71 0.39 -21.48
N VAL A 167 -12.26 0.62 -20.30
CA VAL A 167 -13.12 -0.36 -19.63
C VAL A 167 -14.48 -0.38 -20.31
N GLN A 168 -14.79 -1.48 -21.01
CA GLN A 168 -16.06 -1.67 -21.70
C GLN A 168 -17.17 -2.06 -20.73
N GLU A 169 -16.88 -3.02 -19.85
CA GLU A 169 -17.86 -3.58 -18.94
C GLU A 169 -17.19 -3.90 -17.58
N GLU A 170 -17.90 -3.65 -16.52
CA GLU A 170 -17.49 -3.97 -15.18
C GLU A 170 -18.32 -5.14 -14.64
N TRP A 171 -17.65 -6.26 -14.36
CA TRP A 171 -18.32 -7.47 -13.85
C TRP A 171 -18.37 -7.52 -12.34
N THR A 172 -17.35 -6.99 -11.69
CA THR A 172 -17.27 -6.94 -10.24
C THR A 172 -16.75 -5.58 -9.82
N LYS A 173 -17.46 -4.94 -8.91
CA LYS A 173 -17.12 -3.60 -8.41
C LYS A 173 -15.79 -3.56 -7.70
N GLY A 174 -15.04 -2.48 -7.89
CA GLY A 174 -13.82 -2.21 -7.15
C GLY A 174 -14.08 -1.49 -5.83
N TYR A 175 -13.20 -1.74 -4.85
CA TYR A 175 -13.30 -1.12 -3.54
C TYR A 175 -11.95 -0.57 -3.07
N THR A 176 -11.99 0.63 -2.53
CA THR A 176 -10.87 1.24 -1.81
C THR A 176 -11.22 1.38 -0.33
N LEU A 177 -10.24 1.16 0.53
CA LEU A 177 -10.34 1.47 1.96
C LEU A 177 -9.43 2.66 2.23
N LYS A 178 -10.04 3.81 2.54
CA LYS A 178 -9.35 5.10 2.56
C LYS A 178 -8.67 5.35 1.20
N ASP A 179 -7.33 5.38 1.15
CA ASP A 179 -6.56 5.66 -0.07
C ASP A 179 -5.93 4.39 -0.69
N ARG A 180 -6.28 3.21 -0.16
CA ARG A 180 -5.70 1.94 -0.62
C ARG A 180 -6.73 1.07 -1.31
N VAL A 181 -6.43 0.59 -2.51
CA VAL A 181 -7.23 -0.42 -3.20
C VAL A 181 -7.14 -1.73 -2.42
N ILE A 182 -8.28 -2.23 -1.94
CA ILE A 182 -8.39 -3.52 -1.25
C ILE A 182 -8.92 -4.62 -2.15
N ARG A 183 -9.70 -4.24 -3.19
CA ARG A 183 -10.15 -5.14 -4.24
C ARG A 183 -10.21 -4.38 -5.56
N PRO A 184 -9.45 -4.76 -6.61
CA PRO A 184 -9.59 -4.19 -7.93
C PRO A 184 -10.92 -4.56 -8.55
N ALA A 185 -11.44 -3.69 -9.43
CA ALA A 185 -12.62 -3.99 -10.23
C ALA A 185 -12.26 -5.02 -11.32
N LYS A 186 -13.09 -6.06 -11.49
CA LYS A 186 -12.93 -7.02 -12.59
C LYS A 186 -13.66 -6.50 -13.81
N VAL A 187 -12.88 -6.28 -14.86
CA VAL A 187 -13.35 -5.55 -16.04
C VAL A 187 -13.06 -6.27 -17.35
N LYS A 188 -13.89 -5.98 -18.35
CA LYS A 188 -13.61 -6.26 -19.75
C LYS A 188 -13.03 -4.99 -20.36
N VAL A 189 -11.87 -5.10 -21.01
CA VAL A 189 -11.13 -3.98 -21.59
C VAL A 189 -11.17 -4.04 -23.10
N LEU A 190 -11.51 -2.91 -23.74
CA LEU A 190 -11.28 -2.68 -25.14
C LEU A 190 -9.87 -2.15 -25.34
N MET A 191 -9.08 -2.85 -26.14
CA MET A 191 -7.73 -2.45 -26.51
C MET A 191 -7.74 -1.89 -27.94
N PRO A 192 -6.94 -0.86 -28.24
CA PRO A 192 -6.75 -0.42 -29.62
C PRO A 192 -6.22 -1.56 -30.48
N GLU A 193 -6.72 -1.66 -31.70
CA GLU A 193 -6.17 -2.57 -32.68
C GLU A 193 -4.82 -2.04 -33.13
N ASP A 194 -3.77 -2.83 -32.97
CA ASP A 194 -2.42 -2.46 -33.40
C ASP A 194 -2.40 -2.41 -34.94
N PRO A 195 -2.18 -1.24 -35.60
CA PRO A 195 -2.25 -1.13 -37.03
C PRO A 195 -1.20 -1.94 -37.81
N GLY A 196 -0.38 -2.74 -37.09
CA GLY A 196 0.76 -3.50 -37.64
C GLY A 196 0.57 -5.01 -37.79
N GLN A 197 -0.54 -5.64 -37.32
CA GLN A 197 -0.67 -7.12 -37.36
C GLN A 197 -1.70 -7.68 -38.37
N GLY A 198 -2.29 -6.83 -39.20
CA GLY A 198 -3.28 -7.24 -40.21
C GLY A 198 -2.73 -7.66 -41.59
N ALA A 199 -1.40 -7.70 -41.79
CA ALA A 199 -0.82 -7.95 -43.11
C ALA A 199 0.31 -9.00 -43.10
N SER A 200 0.01 -10.21 -42.62
CA SER A 200 0.94 -11.36 -42.83
C SER A 200 0.15 -12.68 -42.80
N GLY A 201 -0.51 -12.98 -43.91
CA GLY A 201 -1.22 -14.26 -44.01
C GLY A 201 -1.76 -14.59 -45.40
N ASP A 202 -1.08 -14.19 -46.49
CA ASP A 202 -1.25 -14.81 -47.79
C ASP A 202 0.13 -14.92 -48.48
N GLY A 203 0.88 -15.91 -48.09
CA GLY A 203 2.12 -16.36 -48.70
C GLY A 203 1.83 -17.56 -49.57
N GLU A 204 1.44 -17.31 -50.78
CA GLU A 204 1.55 -18.08 -51.99
C GLU A 204 2.67 -19.12 -51.96
N SER A 205 2.31 -20.40 -52.13
CA SER A 205 3.22 -21.46 -52.52
C SER A 205 3.39 -21.49 -54.04
N PRO A 206 4.58 -21.42 -54.58
CA PRO A 206 4.83 -21.81 -55.98
C PRO A 206 5.20 -23.27 -56.08
N SER A 207 4.69 -23.84 -57.12
CA SER A 207 4.90 -25.13 -57.79
C SER A 207 6.28 -25.78 -57.68
#